data_ccb49364a36ce82a0d4f577679219c60
#
_entry.id   ccb49364a36ce82a0d4f577679219c60
#
_cell.length_a   1.000
_cell.length_b   1.000
_cell.length_c   1.000
_cell.angle_alpha   90.00
_cell.angle_beta   90.00
_cell.angle_gamma   90.00
#
_symmetry.space_group_name_H-M   'P 1'
#
loop_
_entity.id
_entity.type
_entity.pdbx_description
1 polymer ?
#
loop_
_entity_poly.entity_id
_entity_poly.type
_entity_poly.pdbx_seq_one_letter_code
_entity_poly.pdbx_strand_id
1 'polypeptide(L)'
;GEADLDALVASFSGGWKMRIGLAKVLLERPDVLLLDEPTNHLDLESVEWLEAFLREQTLAMVIVSHDREFLDQVCTRIVDTDRGICTSYNGNYSKFLRAKRERMKQWEAAYKRQQAKIKTDKDFINKNRAGSKAAQAKSREKALEKLLASPDLVERPPSDGKGLRFRFPEPPRCGNDVLAVDS
;
A
#
# COMPACT_ATOMS: atom_id res chain seq x y z
N GLY A 1 -19.01 31.42 -18.10
CA GLY A 1 -19.40 32.34 -19.19
C GLY A 1 -18.45 33.51 -19.29
N GLU A 2 -18.68 34.47 -20.25
CA GLU A 2 -17.78 35.64 -20.41
C GLU A 2 -17.65 36.48 -19.12
N ALA A 3 -18.70 36.51 -18.28
CA ALA A 3 -18.70 37.20 -16.99
C ALA A 3 -17.71 36.59 -15.95
N ASP A 4 -17.23 35.41 -16.17
CA ASP A 4 -16.33 34.73 -15.23
C ASP A 4 -14.85 34.96 -15.54
N LEU A 5 -14.54 35.56 -16.70
CA LEU A 5 -13.15 35.78 -17.14
C LEU A 5 -12.36 36.74 -16.25
N ASP A 6 -13.03 37.70 -15.66
CA ASP A 6 -12.46 38.71 -14.75
C ASP A 6 -12.64 38.35 -13.25
N ALA A 7 -13.25 37.19 -12.97
CA ALA A 7 -13.48 36.76 -11.61
C ALA A 7 -12.18 36.26 -10.92
N LEU A 8 -12.02 36.58 -9.65
CA LEU A 8 -10.89 36.07 -8.87
C LEU A 8 -10.97 34.55 -8.74
N VAL A 9 -9.87 33.83 -8.98
CA VAL A 9 -9.80 32.36 -8.83
C VAL A 9 -10.25 31.92 -7.43
N ALA A 10 -10.02 32.76 -6.42
CA ALA A 10 -10.45 32.47 -5.04
C ALA A 10 -11.97 32.31 -4.87
N SER A 11 -12.78 32.94 -5.74
CA SER A 11 -14.26 32.86 -5.66
C SER A 11 -14.86 31.59 -6.24
N PHE A 12 -14.09 30.77 -6.96
CA PHE A 12 -14.58 29.54 -7.56
C PHE A 12 -14.62 28.37 -6.56
N SER A 13 -15.43 27.35 -6.88
CA SER A 13 -15.46 26.08 -6.14
C SER A 13 -14.11 25.35 -6.19
N GLY A 14 -13.91 24.36 -5.31
CA GLY A 14 -12.70 23.53 -5.30
C GLY A 14 -12.43 22.85 -6.64
N GLY A 15 -13.48 22.30 -7.25
CA GLY A 15 -13.39 21.66 -8.57
C GLY A 15 -12.95 22.63 -9.68
N TRP A 16 -13.51 23.82 -9.70
CA TRP A 16 -13.11 24.85 -10.67
C TRP A 16 -11.69 25.35 -10.44
N LYS A 17 -11.26 25.54 -9.18
CA LYS A 17 -9.87 25.88 -8.86
C LYS A 17 -8.90 24.82 -9.36
N MET A 18 -9.25 23.55 -9.20
CA MET A 18 -8.44 22.43 -9.72
C MET A 18 -8.34 22.46 -11.24
N ARG A 19 -9.47 22.63 -11.95
CA ARG A 19 -9.50 22.73 -13.43
C ARG A 19 -8.64 23.88 -13.93
N ILE A 20 -8.75 25.05 -13.30
CA ILE A 20 -7.96 26.24 -13.66
C ILE A 20 -6.46 25.98 -13.40
N GLY A 21 -6.10 25.41 -12.25
CA GLY A 21 -4.73 25.08 -11.91
C GLY A 21 -4.13 24.09 -12.90
N LEU A 22 -4.87 23.05 -13.25
CA LEU A 22 -4.44 22.04 -14.21
C LEU A 22 -4.28 22.63 -15.62
N ALA A 23 -5.23 23.44 -16.07
CA ALA A 23 -5.14 24.14 -17.35
C ALA A 23 -3.90 25.04 -17.42
N LYS A 24 -3.60 25.77 -16.34
CA LYS A 24 -2.40 26.61 -16.26
C LYS A 24 -1.12 25.81 -16.43
N VAL A 25 -0.98 24.68 -15.73
CA VAL A 25 0.19 23.81 -15.81
C VAL A 25 0.33 23.20 -17.22
N LEU A 26 -0.77 22.77 -17.84
CA LEU A 26 -0.76 22.15 -19.15
C LEU A 26 -0.43 23.14 -20.29
N LEU A 27 -0.78 24.40 -20.13
CA LEU A 27 -0.39 25.45 -21.08
C LEU A 27 1.15 25.63 -21.17
N GLU A 28 1.87 25.25 -20.10
CA GLU A 28 3.34 25.26 -20.09
C GLU A 28 3.95 24.08 -20.84
N ARG A 29 3.14 23.14 -21.35
CA ARG A 29 3.54 21.93 -22.08
C ARG A 29 4.62 21.10 -21.36
N PRO A 30 4.36 20.65 -20.13
CA PRO A 30 5.33 19.90 -19.37
C PRO A 30 5.57 18.51 -19.97
N ASP A 31 6.77 17.95 -19.80
CA ASP A 31 7.09 16.57 -20.18
C ASP A 31 6.51 15.55 -19.19
N VAL A 32 6.35 15.94 -17.92
CA VAL A 32 5.82 15.11 -16.84
C VAL A 32 4.91 15.93 -15.95
N LEU A 33 3.76 15.37 -15.57
CA LEU A 33 2.81 15.97 -14.64
C LEU A 33 2.93 15.27 -13.29
N LEU A 34 3.16 16.05 -12.23
CA LEU A 34 3.19 15.57 -10.85
C LEU A 34 1.94 16.04 -10.12
N LEU A 35 1.14 15.10 -9.63
CA LEU A 35 -0.09 15.37 -8.91
C LEU A 35 0.01 14.78 -7.50
N ASP A 36 -0.13 15.63 -6.50
CA ASP A 36 -0.13 15.24 -5.09
C ASP A 36 -1.54 15.45 -4.53
N GLU A 37 -2.19 14.33 -4.13
CA GLU A 37 -3.55 14.27 -3.58
C GLU A 37 -4.58 15.10 -4.40
N PRO A 38 -4.69 14.88 -5.72
CA PRO A 38 -5.48 15.76 -6.59
C PRO A 38 -6.98 15.67 -6.35
N THR A 39 -7.47 14.66 -5.65
CA THR A 39 -8.89 14.49 -5.30
C THR A 39 -9.28 15.17 -4.00
N ASN A 40 -8.31 15.69 -3.23
CA ASN A 40 -8.61 16.34 -1.95
C ASN A 40 -9.50 17.57 -2.11
N HIS A 41 -10.52 17.63 -1.29
CA HIS A 41 -11.50 18.74 -1.25
C HIS A 41 -12.36 18.90 -2.51
N LEU A 42 -12.39 17.89 -3.40
CA LEU A 42 -13.25 17.85 -4.56
C LEU A 42 -14.58 17.16 -4.23
N ASP A 43 -15.65 17.63 -4.84
CA ASP A 43 -16.92 16.92 -4.90
C ASP A 43 -16.85 15.76 -5.92
N LEU A 44 -17.80 14.86 -5.85
CA LEU A 44 -17.82 13.65 -6.70
C LEU A 44 -17.79 14.00 -8.20
N GLU A 45 -18.57 14.99 -8.62
CA GLU A 45 -18.62 15.41 -10.03
C GLU A 45 -17.24 15.92 -10.52
N SER A 46 -16.52 16.65 -9.65
CA SER A 46 -15.17 17.13 -9.97
C SER A 46 -14.15 16.00 -10.02
N VAL A 47 -14.27 14.98 -9.17
CA VAL A 47 -13.42 13.78 -9.21
C VAL A 47 -13.66 13.01 -10.51
N GLU A 48 -14.92 12.72 -10.87
CA GLU A 48 -15.28 12.02 -12.11
C GLU A 48 -14.75 12.75 -13.35
N TRP A 49 -14.88 14.07 -13.36
CA TRP A 49 -14.31 14.90 -14.42
C TRP A 49 -12.80 14.76 -14.48
N LEU A 50 -12.10 14.82 -13.35
CA LEU A 50 -10.64 14.71 -13.27
C LEU A 50 -10.16 13.34 -13.76
N GLU A 51 -10.84 12.27 -13.38
CA GLU A 51 -10.55 10.91 -13.85
C GLU A 51 -10.66 10.82 -15.38
N ALA A 52 -11.77 11.28 -15.93
CA ALA A 52 -12.00 11.28 -17.38
C ALA A 52 -10.91 12.10 -18.10
N PHE A 53 -10.62 13.28 -17.60
CA PHE A 53 -9.61 14.16 -18.16
C PHE A 53 -8.21 13.55 -18.15
N LEU A 54 -7.76 12.98 -17.02
CA LEU A 54 -6.42 12.41 -16.90
C LEU A 54 -6.25 11.13 -17.74
N ARG A 55 -7.32 10.36 -17.92
CA ARG A 55 -7.30 9.15 -18.78
C ARG A 55 -7.11 9.48 -20.26
N GLU A 56 -7.53 10.63 -20.71
CA GLU A 56 -7.36 11.10 -22.08
C GLU A 56 -5.96 11.66 -22.38
N GLN A 57 -5.18 11.96 -21.32
CA GLN A 57 -3.85 12.51 -21.50
C GLN A 57 -2.85 11.44 -21.93
N THR A 58 -1.99 11.81 -22.90
CA THR A 58 -0.84 10.98 -23.32
C THR A 58 0.45 11.34 -22.57
N LEU A 59 0.38 12.37 -21.74
CA LEU A 59 1.48 12.88 -20.92
C LEU A 59 1.89 11.88 -19.84
N ALA A 60 3.19 11.77 -19.57
CA ALA A 60 3.67 10.99 -18.44
C ALA A 60 3.22 11.65 -17.12
N MET A 61 2.64 10.84 -16.23
CA MET A 61 2.09 11.36 -14.97
C MET A 61 2.59 10.55 -13.78
N VAL A 62 2.87 11.22 -12.66
CA VAL A 62 3.09 10.63 -11.36
C VAL A 62 2.03 11.18 -10.41
N ILE A 63 1.23 10.29 -9.85
CA ILE A 63 0.10 10.64 -8.98
C ILE A 63 0.34 10.04 -7.61
N VAL A 64 0.26 10.86 -6.58
CA VAL A 64 0.21 10.43 -5.18
C VAL A 64 -1.22 10.61 -4.70
N SER A 65 -1.85 9.54 -4.24
CA SER A 65 -3.22 9.60 -3.69
C SER A 65 -3.48 8.43 -2.73
N HIS A 66 -4.38 8.66 -1.78
CA HIS A 66 -4.95 7.63 -0.92
C HIS A 66 -6.33 7.17 -1.41
N ASP A 67 -6.88 7.81 -2.43
CA ASP A 67 -8.14 7.43 -3.06
C ASP A 67 -7.94 6.22 -3.98
N ARG A 68 -8.44 5.08 -3.52
CA ARG A 68 -8.24 3.79 -4.19
C ARG A 68 -9.02 3.67 -5.48
N GLU A 69 -10.22 4.25 -5.52
CA GLU A 69 -11.09 4.22 -6.70
C GLU A 69 -10.49 5.08 -7.80
N PHE A 70 -10.07 6.27 -7.47
CA PHE A 70 -9.37 7.17 -8.37
C PHE A 70 -8.11 6.52 -8.97
N LEU A 71 -7.24 5.91 -8.12
CA LEU A 71 -6.05 5.20 -8.59
C LEU A 71 -6.39 4.00 -9.47
N ASP A 72 -7.50 3.31 -9.20
CA ASP A 72 -7.93 2.16 -10.00
C ASP A 72 -8.41 2.56 -11.40
N GLN A 73 -9.01 3.73 -11.53
CA GLN A 73 -9.51 4.26 -12.80
C GLN A 73 -8.42 4.89 -13.66
N VAL A 74 -7.45 5.58 -13.06
CA VAL A 74 -6.49 6.42 -13.79
C VAL A 74 -5.14 5.74 -13.99
N CYS A 75 -4.66 4.96 -13.00
CA CYS A 75 -3.30 4.46 -13.02
C CYS A 75 -3.13 3.16 -13.82
N THR A 76 -2.10 3.11 -14.64
CA THR A 76 -1.67 1.91 -15.39
C THR A 76 -0.51 1.18 -14.71
N ARG A 77 0.11 1.81 -13.71
CA ARG A 77 1.22 1.29 -12.92
C ARG A 77 1.14 1.85 -11.50
N ILE A 78 1.39 1.01 -10.51
CA ILE A 78 1.45 1.41 -9.10
C ILE A 78 2.87 1.21 -8.59
N VAL A 79 3.39 2.21 -7.87
CA VAL A 79 4.65 2.12 -7.13
C VAL A 79 4.33 2.10 -5.64
N ASP A 80 4.59 0.98 -5.01
CA ASP A 80 4.41 0.77 -3.56
C ASP A 80 5.72 1.09 -2.85
N THR A 81 5.69 2.07 -1.96
CA THR A 81 6.86 2.48 -1.18
C THR A 81 6.68 1.98 0.26
N ASP A 82 7.48 1.01 0.65
CA ASP A 82 7.47 0.45 2.00
C ASP A 82 8.92 0.37 2.54
N ARG A 83 9.16 0.92 3.71
CA ARG A 83 10.45 0.88 4.42
C ARG A 83 11.65 1.32 3.55
N GLY A 84 11.46 2.35 2.73
CA GLY A 84 12.51 2.86 1.85
C GLY A 84 12.73 2.04 0.57
N ILE A 85 11.94 1.01 0.34
CA ILE A 85 12.00 0.20 -0.87
C ILE A 85 10.80 0.52 -1.75
N CYS A 86 11.06 0.87 -3.01
CA CYS A 86 10.03 1.10 -4.02
C CYS A 86 9.86 -0.17 -4.86
N THR A 87 8.64 -0.70 -4.90
CA THR A 87 8.29 -1.85 -5.74
C THR A 87 7.24 -1.44 -6.76
N SER A 88 7.53 -1.65 -8.04
CA SER A 88 6.62 -1.32 -9.14
C SER A 88 5.76 -2.52 -9.53
N TYR A 89 4.47 -2.28 -9.73
CA TYR A 89 3.47 -3.25 -10.15
C TYR A 89 2.76 -2.73 -11.41
N ASN A 90 2.72 -3.54 -12.46
CA ASN A 90 1.98 -3.20 -13.67
C ASN A 90 0.48 -3.43 -13.45
N GLY A 91 -0.31 -2.45 -13.87
CA GLY A 91 -1.77 -2.47 -13.76
C GLY A 91 -2.31 -1.42 -12.80
N ASN A 92 -3.62 -1.45 -12.62
CA ASN A 92 -4.36 -0.56 -11.74
C ASN A 92 -4.25 -0.99 -10.26
N TYR A 93 -4.88 -0.23 -9.37
CA TYR A 93 -4.80 -0.47 -7.93
C TYR A 93 -5.34 -1.85 -7.53
N SER A 94 -6.41 -2.33 -8.13
CA SER A 94 -6.97 -3.67 -7.87
C SER A 94 -6.00 -4.79 -8.25
N LYS A 95 -5.31 -4.67 -9.38
CA LYS A 95 -4.27 -5.63 -9.79
C LYS A 95 -3.07 -5.61 -8.86
N PHE A 96 -2.64 -4.42 -8.46
CA PHE A 96 -1.59 -4.23 -7.46
C PHE A 96 -1.93 -4.95 -6.14
N LEU A 97 -3.13 -4.76 -5.59
CA LEU A 97 -3.54 -5.42 -4.34
C LEU A 97 -3.48 -6.95 -4.42
N ARG A 98 -3.90 -7.53 -5.56
CA ARG A 98 -3.82 -8.99 -5.78
C ARG A 98 -2.36 -9.45 -5.82
N ALA A 99 -1.52 -8.75 -6.59
CA ALA A 99 -0.10 -9.09 -6.73
C ALA A 99 0.65 -8.94 -5.39
N LYS A 100 0.37 -7.88 -4.62
CA LYS A 100 0.95 -7.66 -3.30
C LYS A 100 0.55 -8.76 -2.32
N ARG A 101 -0.74 -9.15 -2.28
CA ARG A 101 -1.22 -10.26 -1.44
C ARG A 101 -0.55 -11.58 -1.79
N GLU A 102 -0.41 -11.87 -3.08
CA GLU A 102 0.23 -13.12 -3.54
C GLU A 102 1.72 -13.13 -3.17
N ARG A 103 2.43 -12.03 -3.40
CA ARG A 103 3.83 -11.87 -3.00
C ARG A 103 4.02 -12.08 -1.49
N MET A 104 3.12 -11.52 -0.66
CA MET A 104 3.16 -11.69 0.79
C MET A 104 2.96 -13.14 1.20
N LYS A 105 1.99 -13.84 0.60
CA LYS A 105 1.77 -15.28 0.85
C LYS A 105 3.00 -16.12 0.49
N GLN A 106 3.61 -15.85 -0.67
CA GLN A 106 4.82 -16.55 -1.11
C GLN A 106 5.99 -16.30 -0.15
N TRP A 107 6.17 -15.06 0.27
CA TRP A 107 7.20 -14.69 1.24
C TRP A 107 6.98 -15.39 2.60
N GLU A 108 5.76 -15.37 3.12
CA GLU A 108 5.41 -16.05 4.36
C GLU A 108 5.63 -17.57 4.27
N ALA A 109 5.27 -18.18 3.15
CA ALA A 109 5.48 -19.60 2.91
C ALA A 109 6.98 -19.94 2.82
N ALA A 110 7.78 -19.13 2.13
CA ALA A 110 9.22 -19.29 2.04
C ALA A 110 9.89 -19.16 3.42
N TYR A 111 9.48 -18.14 4.19
CA TYR A 111 9.96 -17.94 5.55
C TYR A 111 9.63 -19.14 6.46
N LYS A 112 8.38 -19.58 6.50
CA LYS A 112 7.95 -20.76 7.28
C LYS A 112 8.74 -22.01 6.90
N ARG A 113 8.93 -22.24 5.61
CA ARG A 113 9.70 -23.40 5.09
C ARG A 113 11.16 -23.33 5.53
N GLN A 114 11.79 -22.16 5.45
CA GLN A 114 13.16 -21.96 5.89
C GLN A 114 13.29 -22.14 7.41
N GLN A 115 12.37 -21.58 8.22
CA GLN A 115 12.38 -21.73 9.67
C GLN A 115 12.20 -23.20 10.11
N ALA A 116 11.33 -23.96 9.44
CA ALA A 116 11.16 -25.38 9.70
C ALA A 116 12.46 -26.15 9.42
N LYS A 117 13.15 -25.85 8.31
CA LYS A 117 14.44 -26.45 7.98
C LYS A 117 15.50 -26.11 9.02
N ILE A 118 15.62 -24.83 9.40
CA ILE A 118 16.56 -24.38 10.43
C ILE A 118 16.30 -25.11 11.76
N LYS A 119 15.04 -25.25 12.16
CA LYS A 119 14.66 -25.99 13.37
C LYS A 119 15.10 -27.45 13.28
N THR A 120 14.78 -28.13 12.19
CA THR A 120 15.14 -29.54 11.97
C THR A 120 16.65 -29.74 12.01
N ASP A 121 17.43 -28.84 11.40
CA ASP A 121 18.88 -28.92 11.40
C ASP A 121 19.43 -28.66 12.81
N LYS A 122 18.94 -27.70 13.56
CA LYS A 122 19.30 -27.46 14.96
C LYS A 122 19.02 -28.65 15.84
N ASP A 123 17.82 -29.25 15.72
CA ASP A 123 17.43 -30.43 16.49
C ASP A 123 18.33 -31.63 16.18
N PHE A 124 18.66 -31.84 14.89
CA PHE A 124 19.59 -32.88 14.48
C PHE A 124 21.00 -32.67 15.06
N ILE A 125 21.54 -31.45 14.96
CA ILE A 125 22.84 -31.07 15.49
C ILE A 125 22.88 -31.34 17.00
N ASN A 126 21.88 -30.85 17.75
CA ASN A 126 21.84 -31.01 19.20
C ASN A 126 21.79 -32.49 19.61
N LYS A 127 21.02 -33.33 18.89
CA LYS A 127 20.84 -34.73 19.20
C LYS A 127 22.09 -35.58 18.85
N ASN A 128 22.91 -35.13 17.87
CA ASN A 128 23.99 -35.95 17.31
C ASN A 128 25.37 -35.30 17.47
N ARG A 129 25.56 -34.39 18.45
CA ARG A 129 26.88 -33.78 18.71
C ARG A 129 27.97 -34.78 19.05
N ALA A 130 27.60 -35.90 19.67
CA ALA A 130 28.50 -37.00 20.01
C ALA A 130 27.98 -38.32 19.40
N GLY A 131 28.87 -39.22 19.03
CA GLY A 131 28.51 -40.53 18.48
C GLY A 131 28.73 -40.68 16.97
N SER A 132 28.20 -41.75 16.38
CA SER A 132 28.44 -42.16 14.99
C SER A 132 28.03 -41.12 13.93
N LYS A 133 27.14 -40.16 14.27
CA LYS A 133 26.66 -39.10 13.37
C LYS A 133 27.29 -37.73 13.62
N ALA A 134 28.34 -37.64 14.46
CA ALA A 134 28.99 -36.37 14.82
C ALA A 134 29.56 -35.62 13.61
N ALA A 135 30.16 -36.34 12.65
CA ALA A 135 30.68 -35.73 11.43
C ALA A 135 29.57 -35.10 10.58
N GLN A 136 28.40 -35.74 10.49
CA GLN A 136 27.24 -35.24 9.77
C GLN A 136 26.62 -34.03 10.49
N ALA A 137 26.58 -34.04 11.83
CA ALA A 137 26.13 -32.92 12.64
C ALA A 137 27.02 -31.69 12.43
N LYS A 138 28.36 -31.86 12.44
CA LYS A 138 29.32 -30.78 12.17
C LYS A 138 29.20 -30.22 10.75
N SER A 139 28.93 -31.06 9.75
CA SER A 139 28.67 -30.60 8.37
C SER A 139 27.41 -29.72 8.28
N ARG A 140 26.30 -30.16 8.93
CA ARG A 140 25.05 -29.39 8.99
C ARG A 140 25.21 -28.08 9.77
N GLU A 141 25.98 -28.08 10.84
CA GLU A 141 26.29 -26.89 11.63
C GLU A 141 26.97 -25.82 10.76
N LYS A 142 28.01 -26.18 10.01
CA LYS A 142 28.67 -25.28 9.05
C LYS A 142 27.72 -24.77 7.95
N ALA A 143 26.86 -25.64 7.44
CA ALA A 143 25.88 -25.25 6.42
C ALA A 143 24.85 -24.26 6.98
N LEU A 144 24.41 -24.47 8.23
CA LEU A 144 23.49 -23.60 8.92
C LEU A 144 24.12 -22.23 9.23
N GLU A 145 25.37 -22.21 9.71
CA GLU A 145 26.11 -20.96 9.94
C GLU A 145 26.26 -20.16 8.64
N LYS A 146 26.60 -20.85 7.53
CA LYS A 146 26.69 -20.21 6.21
C LYS A 146 25.35 -19.62 5.77
N LEU A 147 24.25 -20.35 5.97
CA LEU A 147 22.92 -19.87 5.63
C LEU A 147 22.53 -18.64 6.45
N LEU A 148 22.81 -18.66 7.77
CA LEU A 148 22.47 -17.54 8.67
C LEU A 148 23.28 -16.27 8.38
N ALA A 149 24.46 -16.40 7.78
CA ALA A 149 25.32 -15.28 7.36
C ALA A 149 25.10 -14.89 5.88
N SER A 150 24.23 -15.61 5.16
CA SER A 150 23.99 -15.40 3.73
C SER A 150 22.89 -14.36 3.48
N PRO A 151 22.99 -13.59 2.38
CA PRO A 151 21.89 -12.78 1.89
C PRO A 151 20.66 -13.62 1.45
N ASP A 152 20.81 -14.94 1.29
CA ASP A 152 19.71 -15.86 0.98
C ASP A 152 18.81 -16.16 2.21
N LEU A 153 19.17 -15.63 3.38
CA LEU A 153 18.33 -15.74 4.57
C LEU A 153 17.04 -14.97 4.34
N VAL A 154 15.92 -15.70 4.28
CA VAL A 154 14.60 -15.07 4.14
C VAL A 154 14.27 -14.33 5.43
N GLU A 155 14.23 -13.02 5.35
CA GLU A 155 13.80 -12.18 6.46
C GLU A 155 12.35 -12.45 6.84
N ARG A 156 12.03 -12.17 8.10
CA ARG A 156 10.65 -12.28 8.58
C ARG A 156 9.77 -11.29 7.81
N PRO A 157 8.68 -11.77 7.16
CA PRO A 157 7.74 -10.85 6.53
C PRO A 157 7.17 -9.87 7.57
N PRO A 158 6.91 -8.62 7.16
CA PRO A 158 6.27 -7.65 8.03
C PRO A 158 4.96 -8.26 8.53
N SER A 159 4.78 -8.33 9.85
CA SER A 159 3.49 -8.64 10.42
C SER A 159 2.65 -7.38 10.36
N ASP A 160 1.45 -7.47 9.80
CA ASP A 160 0.43 -6.49 10.12
C ASP A 160 0.36 -6.43 11.64
N GLY A 161 0.67 -5.26 12.20
CA GLY A 161 0.72 -5.09 13.65
C GLY A 161 -0.54 -5.71 14.26
N LYS A 162 -0.39 -6.37 15.40
CA LYS A 162 -1.56 -6.95 16.10
C LYS A 162 -2.63 -5.88 16.14
N GLY A 163 -3.73 -6.09 15.42
CA GLY A 163 -4.82 -5.14 15.36
C GLY A 163 -5.17 -4.70 16.78
N LEU A 164 -5.38 -3.42 16.95
CA LEU A 164 -5.73 -2.84 18.24
C LEU A 164 -6.98 -3.59 18.72
N ARG A 165 -6.86 -4.42 19.75
CA ARG A 165 -8.00 -5.07 20.37
C ARG A 165 -8.65 -4.04 21.29
N PHE A 166 -9.48 -3.18 20.69
CA PHE A 166 -10.29 -2.24 21.44
C PHE A 166 -11.60 -2.93 21.83
N ARG A 167 -11.92 -2.94 23.10
CA ARG A 167 -13.18 -3.39 23.62
C ARG A 167 -13.84 -2.16 24.24
N PHE A 168 -14.98 -1.77 23.70
CA PHE A 168 -15.78 -0.73 24.35
C PHE A 168 -16.22 -1.24 25.73
N PRO A 169 -16.13 -0.42 26.77
CA PRO A 169 -16.77 -0.77 28.03
C PRO A 169 -18.27 -0.96 27.80
N GLU A 170 -18.89 -1.85 28.57
CA GLU A 170 -20.34 -2.03 28.48
C GLU A 170 -21.01 -0.68 28.77
N PRO A 171 -21.91 -0.22 27.88
CA PRO A 171 -22.62 1.04 28.13
C PRO A 171 -23.43 0.90 29.42
N PRO A 172 -23.55 2.00 30.20
CA PRO A 172 -24.48 2.00 31.32
C PRO A 172 -25.88 1.68 30.79
N ARG A 173 -26.68 0.99 31.60
CA ARG A 173 -28.07 0.66 31.24
C ARG A 173 -28.80 1.95 30.92
N CYS A 174 -29.19 2.12 29.69
CA CYS A 174 -30.13 3.16 29.30
C CYS A 174 -31.53 2.82 29.78
N GLY A 175 -32.32 3.82 30.15
CA GLY A 175 -33.75 3.63 30.37
C GLY A 175 -34.44 3.10 29.11
N ASN A 176 -35.67 2.59 29.25
CA ASN A 176 -36.45 2.05 28.14
C ASN A 176 -36.78 3.11 27.07
N ASP A 177 -36.84 4.38 27.48
CA ASP A 177 -37.09 5.52 26.58
C ASP A 177 -35.79 6.27 26.29
N VAL A 178 -35.24 6.05 25.10
CA VAL A 178 -33.96 6.63 24.67
C VAL A 178 -34.19 7.99 23.97
N LEU A 179 -35.36 8.20 23.38
CA LEU A 179 -35.75 9.42 22.71
C LEU A 179 -37.28 9.58 22.72
N ALA A 180 -37.78 10.68 23.24
CA ALA A 180 -39.19 11.12 23.07
C ALA A 180 -39.18 12.28 22.10
N VAL A 181 -39.95 12.20 21.01
CA VAL A 181 -40.17 13.29 20.06
C VAL A 181 -41.60 13.79 20.28
N ASP A 182 -41.71 14.97 20.84
CA ASP A 182 -43.00 15.68 20.92
C ASP A 182 -43.33 16.25 19.54
N SER A 183 -44.55 15.93 19.07
CA SER A 183 -45.11 16.37 17.79
C SER A 183 -45.74 17.73 17.89
#